data_f0b1cebe1596627b933640ed72f8ee5a
#
_entry.id   f0b1cebe1596627b933640ed72f8ee5a
#
_cell.length_a   1.000
_cell.length_b   1.000
_cell.length_c   1.000
_cell.angle_alpha   90.00
_cell.angle_beta   90.00
_cell.angle_gamma   90.00
#
_symmetry.space_group_name_H-M   'P 1'
#
loop_
_entity.id
_entity.type
_entity.pdbx_description
1 polymer ?
#
loop_
_entity_poly.entity_id
_entity_poly.type
_entity_poly.pdbx_seq_one_letter_code
_entity_poly.pdbx_strand_id
1 'polypeptide(L)'
;MQTDLAAVGSRLVDGMNLEDSRPTTLLEGDGVEEVLSSISTVKIETCPPGTISRAVICNPVGKTIDAPYVIHDEAGLILLHLCREKPEYLSSIARNLSKKGGSVRDASLVISRSFQDEECLDQSDGIIIQDIGIEGSFRIRISSDRGDEAPSDLSFQYFALAQGGLTEHHLGGRYLPQEIGLSEFVKLQNGCYPGQEIHARLDSRNPVTKRLVRIRCEEELEKKRLITEDGKLKIFTPFVDFFAHAIADEGVVDGVINHKGIDVEITTIHSAF
;
A
#
# COMPACT_ATOMS: atom_id res chain seq x y z
N MET A 1 24.21 9.21 9.91
CA MET A 1 24.23 7.83 10.43
C MET A 1 23.67 6.99 9.29
N GLN A 2 24.53 6.27 8.57
CA GLN A 2 24.09 5.38 7.50
C GLN A 2 23.38 4.20 8.18
N THR A 3 22.07 4.09 8.00
CA THR A 3 21.34 2.92 8.46
C THR A 3 21.80 1.75 7.60
N ASP A 4 22.36 0.73 8.22
CA ASP A 4 22.74 -0.50 7.54
C ASP A 4 21.46 -1.25 7.12
N LEU A 5 21.07 -1.08 5.85
CA LEU A 5 19.83 -1.63 5.30
C LEU A 5 19.85 -3.15 5.21
N ALA A 6 21.05 -3.75 5.04
CA ALA A 6 21.20 -5.20 5.14
C ALA A 6 20.86 -5.69 6.56
N ALA A 7 21.19 -4.88 7.58
CA ALA A 7 20.80 -5.17 8.96
C ALA A 7 19.29 -5.02 9.20
N VAL A 8 18.58 -4.17 8.44
CA VAL A 8 17.10 -4.06 8.54
C VAL A 8 16.41 -5.28 7.93
N GLY A 9 16.88 -5.77 6.78
CA GLY A 9 16.36 -6.99 6.16
C GLY A 9 16.59 -8.22 7.05
N SER A 10 17.81 -8.37 7.63
CA SER A 10 18.09 -9.42 8.59
C SER A 10 17.30 -9.29 9.89
N ARG A 11 17.01 -8.06 10.32
CA ARG A 11 16.21 -7.79 11.53
C ARG A 11 14.74 -8.23 11.39
N LEU A 12 14.12 -8.09 10.22
CA LEU A 12 12.77 -8.64 9.98
C LEU A 12 12.78 -10.17 9.98
N VAL A 13 13.86 -10.78 9.45
CA VAL A 13 14.07 -12.23 9.51
C VAL A 13 14.35 -12.71 10.96
N ASP A 14 14.94 -11.85 11.80
CA ASP A 14 15.26 -12.15 13.21
C ASP A 14 14.12 -11.79 14.21
N GLY A 15 12.91 -11.53 13.75
CA GLY A 15 11.72 -11.29 14.61
C GLY A 15 11.63 -9.89 15.20
N MET A 16 12.19 -8.87 14.56
CA MET A 16 12.11 -7.48 15.03
C MET A 16 10.88 -6.72 14.50
N ASN A 17 10.37 -5.82 15.34
CA ASN A 17 9.33 -4.87 14.96
C ASN A 17 9.89 -3.72 14.12
N LEU A 18 9.24 -3.40 13.02
CA LEU A 18 9.53 -2.22 12.21
C LEU A 18 8.40 -1.20 12.35
N GLU A 19 8.63 -0.14 13.12
CA GLU A 19 7.67 0.94 13.29
C GLU A 19 7.44 1.72 11.99
N ASP A 20 6.15 2.05 11.74
CA ASP A 20 5.71 2.77 10.54
C ASP A 20 5.19 4.16 10.90
N SER A 21 5.73 5.20 10.26
CA SER A 21 5.40 6.60 10.49
C SER A 21 4.28 7.15 9.61
N ARG A 22 3.69 6.32 8.73
CA ARG A 22 2.60 6.79 7.85
C ARG A 22 1.36 7.19 8.64
N PRO A 23 0.54 8.14 8.14
CA PRO A 23 -0.60 8.66 8.87
C PRO A 23 -1.63 7.60 9.24
N THR A 24 -2.27 7.80 10.38
CA THR A 24 -3.46 7.06 10.82
C THR A 24 -4.58 8.05 11.12
N THR A 25 -5.79 7.77 10.64
CA THR A 25 -6.94 8.64 10.82
C THR A 25 -8.10 7.87 11.44
N LEU A 26 -8.77 8.46 12.42
CA LEU A 26 -10.02 7.96 12.99
C LEU A 26 -11.21 8.74 12.42
N LEU A 27 -12.16 8.03 11.84
CA LEU A 27 -13.46 8.55 11.42
C LEU A 27 -14.50 8.14 12.44
N GLU A 28 -15.22 9.10 13.02
CA GLU A 28 -16.20 8.88 14.10
C GLU A 28 -17.57 9.39 13.74
N GLY A 29 -18.60 8.75 14.30
CA GLY A 29 -19.99 9.15 14.19
C GLY A 29 -20.77 8.36 13.13
N ASP A 30 -22.05 8.69 12.99
CA ASP A 30 -22.97 7.97 12.11
C ASP A 30 -22.65 8.17 10.62
N GLY A 31 -22.72 7.08 9.85
CA GLY A 31 -22.56 7.09 8.40
C GLY A 31 -21.11 7.19 7.90
N VAL A 32 -20.13 6.85 8.73
CA VAL A 32 -18.69 6.79 8.34
C VAL A 32 -18.47 5.82 7.18
N GLU A 33 -19.14 4.67 7.18
CA GLU A 33 -19.07 3.66 6.10
C GLU A 33 -19.66 4.20 4.80
N GLU A 34 -20.81 4.88 4.86
CA GLU A 34 -21.46 5.48 3.69
C GLU A 34 -20.58 6.57 3.07
N VAL A 35 -20.02 7.45 3.90
CA VAL A 35 -19.15 8.53 3.44
C VAL A 35 -17.86 7.97 2.84
N LEU A 36 -17.23 6.99 3.46
CA LEU A 36 -16.02 6.36 2.92
C LEU A 36 -16.34 5.59 1.63
N SER A 37 -17.44 4.85 1.59
CA SER A 37 -17.89 4.12 0.38
C SER A 37 -18.14 5.04 -0.81
N SER A 38 -18.60 6.27 -0.58
CA SER A 38 -18.87 7.23 -1.67
C SER A 38 -17.63 7.68 -2.43
N ILE A 39 -16.45 7.45 -1.92
CA ILE A 39 -15.17 7.80 -2.55
C ILE A 39 -14.26 6.59 -2.79
N SER A 40 -14.61 5.42 -2.28
CA SER A 40 -13.86 4.17 -2.43
C SER A 40 -14.36 3.33 -3.60
N THR A 41 -13.46 2.61 -4.26
CA THR A 41 -13.80 1.61 -5.26
C THR A 41 -14.46 0.36 -4.65
N VAL A 42 -14.33 0.19 -3.34
CA VAL A 42 -14.91 -0.90 -2.54
C VAL A 42 -15.98 -0.31 -1.62
N LYS A 43 -17.12 -0.99 -1.54
CA LYS A 43 -18.15 -0.64 -0.55
C LYS A 43 -17.66 -1.04 0.84
N ILE A 44 -17.63 -0.08 1.73
CA ILE A 44 -17.34 -0.32 3.15
C ILE A 44 -18.68 -0.62 3.83
N GLU A 45 -18.84 -1.84 4.25
CA GLU A 45 -20.06 -2.28 4.94
C GLU A 45 -19.85 -2.15 6.46
N THR A 46 -20.95 -1.97 7.20
CA THR A 46 -20.90 -2.02 8.66
C THR A 46 -20.52 -3.43 9.10
N CYS A 47 -19.43 -3.54 9.83
CA CYS A 47 -18.87 -4.80 10.30
C CYS A 47 -18.63 -4.76 11.82
N PRO A 48 -18.56 -5.92 12.49
CA PRO A 48 -18.17 -5.98 13.90
C PRO A 48 -16.79 -5.32 14.14
N PRO A 49 -16.57 -4.75 15.34
CA PRO A 49 -15.25 -4.28 15.74
C PRO A 49 -14.18 -5.35 15.56
N GLY A 50 -12.97 -4.95 15.17
CA GLY A 50 -11.85 -5.85 14.83
C GLY A 50 -11.87 -6.37 13.39
N THR A 51 -12.95 -6.16 12.63
CA THR A 51 -12.97 -6.51 11.20
C THR A 51 -12.07 -5.57 10.41
N ILE A 52 -11.34 -6.14 9.45
CA ILE A 52 -10.41 -5.41 8.59
C ILE A 52 -10.89 -5.50 7.16
N SER A 53 -10.89 -4.38 6.48
CA SER A 53 -11.16 -4.26 5.05
C SER A 53 -10.15 -3.33 4.39
N ARG A 54 -10.25 -3.14 3.09
CA ARG A 54 -9.37 -2.23 2.36
C ARG A 54 -10.20 -1.29 1.50
N ALA A 55 -9.90 -0.01 1.57
CA ALA A 55 -10.43 0.99 0.65
C ALA A 55 -9.38 1.29 -0.44
N VAL A 56 -9.84 1.60 -1.63
CA VAL A 56 -8.99 2.18 -2.68
C VAL A 56 -9.64 3.47 -3.14
N ILE A 57 -8.93 4.56 -2.96
CA ILE A 57 -9.41 5.92 -3.25
C ILE A 57 -8.78 6.39 -4.55
N CYS A 58 -9.62 6.75 -5.52
CA CYS A 58 -9.18 7.21 -6.83
C CYS A 58 -9.54 8.66 -7.08
N ASN A 59 -8.79 9.30 -7.98
CA ASN A 59 -9.16 10.58 -8.55
C ASN A 59 -10.19 10.41 -9.70
N PRO A 60 -10.79 11.49 -10.25
CA PRO A 60 -11.77 11.39 -11.32
C PRO A 60 -11.27 10.72 -12.62
N VAL A 61 -9.97 10.62 -12.82
CA VAL A 61 -9.38 9.90 -13.96
C VAL A 61 -8.98 8.46 -13.62
N GLY A 62 -9.50 7.91 -12.50
CA GLY A 62 -9.36 6.51 -12.10
C GLY A 62 -8.02 6.13 -11.48
N LYS A 63 -7.13 7.08 -11.22
CA LYS A 63 -5.81 6.80 -10.67
C LYS A 63 -5.83 6.80 -9.14
N THR A 64 -5.08 5.90 -8.54
CA THR A 64 -5.03 5.68 -7.09
C THR A 64 -4.39 6.85 -6.36
N ILE A 65 -5.13 7.48 -5.46
CA ILE A 65 -4.64 8.49 -4.52
C ILE A 65 -4.06 7.82 -3.29
N ASP A 66 -4.82 6.88 -2.71
CA ASP A 66 -4.47 6.14 -1.51
C ASP A 66 -5.18 4.79 -1.49
N ALA A 67 -4.69 3.86 -0.69
CA ALA A 67 -5.28 2.53 -0.53
C ALA A 67 -5.19 2.05 0.94
N PRO A 68 -5.87 2.77 1.88
CA PRO A 68 -5.74 2.48 3.30
C PRO A 68 -6.35 1.14 3.69
N TYR A 69 -5.76 0.48 4.68
CA TYR A 69 -6.49 -0.50 5.46
C TYR A 69 -7.54 0.21 6.31
N VAL A 70 -8.71 -0.39 6.42
CA VAL A 70 -9.86 0.12 7.16
C VAL A 70 -10.17 -0.87 8.27
N ILE A 71 -10.00 -0.45 9.50
CA ILE A 71 -10.31 -1.26 10.68
C ILE A 71 -11.60 -0.74 11.27
N HIS A 72 -12.55 -1.65 11.46
CA HIS A 72 -13.78 -1.35 12.18
C HIS A 72 -13.50 -1.36 13.68
N ASP A 73 -13.81 -0.26 14.35
CA ASP A 73 -13.66 -0.06 15.78
C ASP A 73 -15.01 0.34 16.41
N GLU A 74 -15.14 0.23 17.72
CA GLU A 74 -16.36 0.64 18.42
C GLU A 74 -16.66 2.15 18.26
N ALA A 75 -15.62 2.97 18.11
CA ALA A 75 -15.72 4.41 17.91
C ALA A 75 -15.97 4.81 16.45
N GLY A 76 -15.76 3.91 15.49
CA GLY A 76 -15.89 4.19 14.05
C GLY A 76 -14.91 3.42 13.17
N LEU A 77 -14.26 4.11 12.22
CA LEU A 77 -13.31 3.49 11.30
C LEU A 77 -11.91 4.06 11.50
N ILE A 78 -10.93 3.19 11.68
CA ILE A 78 -9.50 3.56 11.70
C ILE A 78 -8.94 3.33 10.30
N LEU A 79 -8.41 4.38 9.68
CA LEU A 79 -7.74 4.33 8.37
C LEU A 79 -6.23 4.32 8.56
N LEU A 80 -5.59 3.23 8.15
CA LEU A 80 -4.13 3.15 8.07
C LEU A 80 -3.69 3.53 6.65
N HIS A 81 -3.27 4.77 6.46
CA HIS A 81 -2.89 5.27 5.15
C HIS A 81 -1.61 4.62 4.65
N LEU A 82 -1.53 4.45 3.31
CA LEU A 82 -0.31 3.98 2.63
C LEU A 82 0.51 5.15 2.06
N CYS A 83 -0.08 6.33 1.91
CA CYS A 83 0.64 7.54 1.55
C CYS A 83 1.40 8.11 2.76
N ARG A 84 2.53 8.78 2.47
CA ARG A 84 3.40 9.37 3.51
C ARG A 84 2.79 10.61 4.16
N GLU A 85 2.06 11.40 3.39
CA GLU A 85 1.42 12.62 3.86
C GLU A 85 -0.08 12.42 4.04
N LYS A 86 -0.67 13.21 4.93
CA LYS A 86 -2.11 13.18 5.16
C LYS A 86 -2.88 13.48 3.87
N PRO A 87 -3.76 12.58 3.39
CA PRO A 87 -4.42 12.75 2.11
C PRO A 87 -5.40 13.92 2.08
N GLU A 88 -5.40 14.68 0.99
CA GLU A 88 -6.31 15.83 0.80
C GLU A 88 -7.80 15.44 0.81
N TYR A 89 -8.14 14.22 0.37
CA TYR A 89 -9.53 13.75 0.33
C TYR A 89 -10.18 13.69 1.72
N LEU A 90 -9.40 13.62 2.81
CA LEU A 90 -9.90 13.66 4.19
C LEU A 90 -10.67 14.95 4.50
N SER A 91 -10.32 16.05 3.84
CA SER A 91 -11.09 17.31 3.97
C SER A 91 -12.52 17.18 3.43
N SER A 92 -12.73 16.40 2.37
CA SER A 92 -14.05 16.10 1.85
C SER A 92 -14.83 15.17 2.77
N ILE A 93 -14.18 14.14 3.30
CA ILE A 93 -14.75 13.25 4.32
C ILE A 93 -15.19 14.07 5.54
N ALA A 94 -14.31 14.90 6.09
CA ALA A 94 -14.60 15.74 7.26
C ALA A 94 -15.84 16.64 7.04
N ARG A 95 -15.93 17.27 5.87
CA ARG A 95 -17.09 18.11 5.49
C ARG A 95 -18.39 17.30 5.42
N ASN A 96 -18.36 16.09 4.93
CA ASN A 96 -19.54 15.25 4.80
C ASN A 96 -19.95 14.64 6.15
N LEU A 97 -19.00 14.19 6.95
CA LEU A 97 -19.25 13.66 8.28
C LEU A 97 -19.76 14.74 9.24
N SER A 98 -19.23 15.96 9.20
CA SER A 98 -19.71 17.05 10.06
C SER A 98 -21.19 17.39 9.89
N LYS A 99 -21.74 17.18 8.68
CA LYS A 99 -23.19 17.34 8.42
C LYS A 99 -24.04 16.27 9.10
N LYS A 100 -23.44 15.15 9.47
CA LYS A 100 -24.07 14.00 10.14
C LYS A 100 -23.70 13.92 11.63
N GLY A 101 -22.99 14.94 12.16
CA GLY A 101 -22.51 14.97 13.55
C GLY A 101 -21.23 14.16 13.79
N GLY A 102 -20.61 13.65 12.73
CA GLY A 102 -19.35 12.91 12.83
C GLY A 102 -18.10 13.78 12.72
N SER A 103 -16.95 13.17 12.90
CA SER A 103 -15.65 13.85 12.90
C SER A 103 -14.56 13.03 12.22
N VAL A 104 -13.46 13.73 11.88
CA VAL A 104 -12.21 13.16 11.39
C VAL A 104 -11.09 13.60 12.32
N ARG A 105 -10.40 12.65 12.94
CA ARG A 105 -9.28 12.91 13.84
C ARG A 105 -7.98 12.28 13.35
N ASP A 106 -6.89 12.99 13.55
CA ASP A 106 -5.55 12.44 13.38
C ASP A 106 -5.23 11.53 14.57
N ALA A 107 -5.03 10.25 14.32
CA ALA A 107 -4.71 9.25 15.32
C ALA A 107 -3.23 8.80 15.26
N SER A 108 -2.40 9.42 14.42
CA SER A 108 -1.01 9.01 14.19
C SER A 108 -0.14 9.09 15.45
N LEU A 109 -0.53 9.88 16.44
CA LEU A 109 0.20 9.98 17.72
C LEU A 109 -0.26 8.97 18.79
N VAL A 110 -1.45 8.39 18.63
CA VAL A 110 -2.05 7.47 19.64
C VAL A 110 -2.16 6.04 19.14
N ILE A 111 -2.09 5.83 17.85
CA ILE A 111 -2.11 4.50 17.24
C ILE A 111 -0.76 4.28 16.57
N SER A 112 -0.01 3.31 17.06
CA SER A 112 1.21 2.83 16.43
C SER A 112 0.90 1.69 15.46
N ARG A 113 1.74 1.56 14.45
CA ARG A 113 1.68 0.52 13.45
C ARG A 113 3.08 -0.02 13.24
N SER A 114 3.24 -1.33 13.32
CA SER A 114 4.52 -1.99 13.08
C SER A 114 4.36 -3.20 12.18
N PHE A 115 5.40 -3.51 11.42
CA PHE A 115 5.51 -4.73 10.64
C PHE A 115 6.32 -5.75 11.44
N GLN A 116 5.82 -6.98 11.47
CA GLN A 116 6.42 -8.08 12.23
C GLN A 116 6.54 -9.32 11.35
N ASP A 117 7.60 -10.09 11.56
CA ASP A 117 7.70 -11.44 11.02
C ASP A 117 6.66 -12.36 11.68
N GLU A 118 6.26 -13.45 10.99
CA GLU A 118 5.35 -14.46 11.52
C GLU A 118 5.87 -15.11 12.82
N GLU A 119 7.17 -15.21 12.98
CA GLU A 119 7.80 -15.82 14.16
C GLU A 119 7.82 -14.90 15.39
N CYS A 120 7.46 -13.63 15.26
CA CYS A 120 7.39 -12.70 16.38
C CYS A 120 6.20 -13.03 17.27
N LEU A 121 6.46 -13.73 18.37
CA LEU A 121 5.46 -14.19 19.36
C LEU A 121 5.11 -13.12 20.40
N ASP A 122 5.17 -11.85 20.08
CA ASP A 122 4.77 -10.81 21.02
C ASP A 122 3.26 -10.91 21.30
N GLN A 123 2.91 -11.31 22.52
CA GLN A 123 1.54 -11.51 23.01
C GLN A 123 0.90 -10.20 23.48
N SER A 124 1.44 -9.07 23.06
CA SER A 124 0.90 -7.77 23.45
C SER A 124 -0.46 -7.51 22.81
N ASP A 125 -1.32 -6.79 23.53
CA ASP A 125 -2.64 -6.35 23.07
C ASP A 125 -2.54 -5.54 21.78
N GLY A 126 -3.41 -5.83 20.81
CA GLY A 126 -3.49 -5.10 19.54
C GLY A 126 -4.25 -5.87 18.48
N ILE A 127 -4.52 -5.19 17.38
CA ILE A 127 -5.12 -5.78 16.17
C ILE A 127 -3.98 -6.26 15.29
N ILE A 128 -4.07 -7.48 14.80
CA ILE A 128 -3.09 -8.08 13.90
C ILE A 128 -3.74 -8.27 12.52
N ILE A 129 -3.13 -7.68 11.51
CA ILE A 129 -3.42 -7.95 10.11
C ILE A 129 -2.34 -8.90 9.60
N GLN A 130 -2.73 -10.07 9.12
CA GLN A 130 -1.81 -10.96 8.43
C GLN A 130 -1.86 -10.69 6.93
N ASP A 131 -0.71 -10.55 6.30
CA ASP A 131 -0.58 -10.31 4.87
C ASP A 131 0.55 -11.16 4.30
N ILE A 132 0.61 -11.28 2.97
CA ILE A 132 1.59 -12.11 2.25
C ILE A 132 2.34 -11.22 1.28
N GLY A 133 3.65 -11.13 1.47
CA GLY A 133 4.57 -10.48 0.53
C GLY A 133 5.28 -11.48 -0.40
N ILE A 134 6.21 -10.98 -1.21
CA ILE A 134 7.01 -11.80 -2.13
C ILE A 134 7.93 -12.76 -1.37
N GLU A 135 8.51 -12.30 -0.25
CA GLU A 135 9.47 -13.08 0.54
C GLU A 135 8.79 -13.92 1.65
N GLY A 136 7.46 -13.92 1.71
CA GLY A 136 6.70 -14.70 2.70
C GLY A 136 5.64 -13.89 3.43
N SER A 137 5.02 -14.53 4.42
CA SER A 137 3.99 -13.90 5.25
C SER A 137 4.59 -12.94 6.28
N PHE A 138 3.86 -11.88 6.56
CA PHE A 138 4.21 -10.92 7.61
C PHE A 138 2.94 -10.45 8.32
N ARG A 139 3.11 -9.76 9.45
CA ARG A 139 2.02 -9.19 10.23
C ARG A 139 2.14 -7.68 10.32
N ILE A 140 1.01 -7.00 10.29
CA ILE A 140 0.91 -5.59 10.65
C ILE A 140 0.22 -5.54 12.02
N ARG A 141 0.97 -5.15 13.03
CA ARG A 141 0.43 -4.94 14.38
C ARG A 141 0.00 -3.49 14.55
N ILE A 142 -1.16 -3.30 15.14
CA ILE A 142 -1.74 -2.01 15.43
C ILE A 142 -2.05 -1.97 16.91
N SER A 143 -1.48 -1.03 17.63
CA SER A 143 -1.69 -0.90 19.08
C SER A 143 -1.66 0.56 19.51
N SER A 144 -2.16 0.83 20.72
CA SER A 144 -1.98 2.12 21.39
C SER A 144 -0.63 2.24 22.09
N ASP A 145 0.12 1.15 22.17
CA ASP A 145 1.46 1.12 22.74
C ASP A 145 2.50 1.35 21.64
N ARG A 146 3.38 2.32 21.86
CA ARG A 146 4.49 2.59 20.96
C ARG A 146 5.71 1.84 21.44
N GLY A 147 6.34 1.10 20.54
CA GLY A 147 7.64 0.52 20.80
C GLY A 147 8.72 1.58 21.06
N ASP A 148 9.83 1.16 21.63
CA ASP A 148 10.95 2.04 21.96
C ASP A 148 11.73 2.53 20.73
N GLU A 149 11.51 1.93 19.55
CA GLU A 149 12.21 2.30 18.31
C GLU A 149 11.50 3.45 17.58
N ALA A 150 12.27 4.46 17.19
CA ALA A 150 11.75 5.54 16.37
C ALA A 150 11.41 5.05 14.95
N PRO A 151 10.26 5.43 14.38
CA PRO A 151 9.89 5.06 13.02
C PRO A 151 10.96 5.47 12.01
N SER A 152 11.28 4.59 11.07
CA SER A 152 12.23 4.87 10.00
C SER A 152 11.57 4.71 8.63
N ASP A 153 11.39 5.83 7.92
CA ASP A 153 10.87 5.81 6.55
C ASP A 153 11.70 4.92 5.61
N LEU A 154 13.02 4.94 5.79
CA LEU A 154 13.90 4.16 4.92
C LEU A 154 13.74 2.65 5.15
N SER A 155 13.62 2.25 6.40
CA SER A 155 13.38 0.85 6.78
C SER A 155 12.03 0.37 6.24
N PHE A 156 10.98 1.21 6.36
CA PHE A 156 9.69 0.89 5.78
C PHE A 156 9.74 0.78 4.25
N GLN A 157 10.41 1.71 3.56
CA GLN A 157 10.55 1.66 2.10
C GLN A 157 11.29 0.40 1.65
N TYR A 158 12.38 0.03 2.34
CA TYR A 158 13.08 -1.22 2.09
C TYR A 158 12.16 -2.42 2.21
N PHE A 159 11.45 -2.54 3.33
CA PHE A 159 10.50 -3.62 3.57
C PHE A 159 9.42 -3.67 2.48
N ALA A 160 8.77 -2.54 2.19
CA ALA A 160 7.72 -2.47 1.19
C ALA A 160 8.23 -2.88 -0.20
N LEU A 161 9.41 -2.39 -0.63
CA LEU A 161 9.97 -2.74 -1.94
C LEU A 161 10.41 -4.21 -2.01
N ALA A 162 10.96 -4.76 -0.93
CA ALA A 162 11.34 -6.17 -0.87
C ALA A 162 10.12 -7.11 -0.92
N GLN A 163 9.06 -6.78 -0.18
CA GLN A 163 7.86 -7.60 -0.05
C GLN A 163 6.79 -7.35 -1.14
N GLY A 164 6.97 -6.36 -2.01
CA GLY A 164 5.98 -6.01 -3.03
C GLY A 164 4.90 -5.03 -2.58
N GLY A 165 5.10 -4.36 -1.45
CA GLY A 165 4.17 -3.39 -0.89
C GLY A 165 4.18 -2.03 -1.58
N LEU A 166 3.15 -1.24 -1.32
CA LEU A 166 3.02 0.10 -1.89
C LEU A 166 3.78 1.14 -1.07
N THR A 167 4.40 2.07 -1.78
CA THR A 167 5.02 3.27 -1.21
C THR A 167 4.34 4.52 -1.79
N GLU A 168 4.71 5.71 -1.33
CA GLU A 168 4.24 6.99 -1.86
C GLU A 168 4.47 7.15 -3.37
N HIS A 169 5.44 6.42 -3.94
CA HIS A 169 5.73 6.47 -5.38
C HIS A 169 4.64 5.81 -6.24
N HIS A 170 3.87 4.89 -5.67
CA HIS A 170 2.75 4.20 -6.33
C HIS A 170 1.46 5.03 -6.32
N LEU A 171 1.32 5.88 -5.33
CA LEU A 171 0.09 6.60 -4.96
C LEU A 171 0.08 8.06 -5.48
N GLY A 172 -0.83 8.87 -4.97
CA GLY A 172 -0.92 10.30 -5.34
C GLY A 172 -1.43 10.55 -6.76
N GLY A 173 -2.27 9.67 -7.31
CA GLY A 173 -2.91 9.86 -8.61
C GLY A 173 -2.02 9.56 -9.82
N ARG A 174 -0.99 8.73 -9.66
CA ARG A 174 -0.02 8.40 -10.72
C ARG A 174 -0.42 7.20 -11.55
N TYR A 175 -0.91 6.15 -10.92
CA TYR A 175 -1.19 4.85 -11.53
C TYR A 175 -2.63 4.42 -11.30
N LEU A 176 -3.15 3.57 -12.19
CA LEU A 176 -4.42 2.87 -11.99
C LEU A 176 -4.26 1.79 -10.93
N PRO A 177 -5.29 1.47 -10.13
CA PRO A 177 -5.24 0.34 -9.20
C PRO A 177 -4.77 -0.96 -9.86
N GLN A 178 -5.24 -1.22 -11.07
CA GLN A 178 -4.91 -2.42 -11.84
C GLN A 178 -3.43 -2.49 -12.25
N GLU A 179 -2.77 -1.33 -12.41
CA GLU A 179 -1.34 -1.29 -12.76
C GLU A 179 -0.44 -1.56 -11.56
N ILE A 180 -0.94 -1.40 -10.33
CA ILE A 180 -0.16 -1.46 -9.09
C ILE A 180 -0.61 -2.58 -8.14
N GLY A 181 -1.20 -3.65 -8.67
CA GLY A 181 -1.54 -4.84 -7.88
C GLY A 181 -2.83 -4.73 -7.05
N LEU A 182 -3.69 -3.73 -7.30
CA LEU A 182 -4.94 -3.51 -6.56
C LEU A 182 -6.20 -3.84 -7.38
N SER A 183 -6.09 -4.68 -8.40
CA SER A 183 -7.21 -5.02 -9.30
C SER A 183 -8.40 -5.62 -8.56
N GLU A 184 -8.17 -6.47 -7.58
CA GLU A 184 -9.21 -7.13 -6.79
C GLU A 184 -10.08 -6.16 -5.98
N PHE A 185 -9.53 -4.97 -5.67
CA PHE A 185 -10.24 -3.92 -4.93
C PHE A 185 -11.01 -2.95 -5.82
N VAL A 186 -11.07 -3.17 -7.14
CA VAL A 186 -11.88 -2.36 -8.07
C VAL A 186 -13.20 -3.06 -8.34
N LYS A 187 -14.29 -2.61 -7.71
CA LYS A 187 -15.62 -3.20 -7.81
C LYS A 187 -16.58 -2.25 -8.52
N LEU A 188 -16.89 -2.52 -9.78
CA LEU A 188 -17.76 -1.67 -10.60
C LEU A 188 -19.22 -1.61 -10.12
N GLN A 189 -19.64 -2.57 -9.30
CA GLN A 189 -21.01 -2.70 -8.82
C GLN A 189 -21.27 -2.01 -7.47
N ASN A 190 -20.26 -1.38 -6.89
CA ASN A 190 -20.33 -0.80 -5.54
C ASN A 190 -20.87 0.65 -5.48
N GLY A 191 -21.69 1.07 -6.42
CA GLY A 191 -22.19 2.44 -6.48
C GLY A 191 -21.27 3.38 -7.26
N CYS A 192 -21.55 4.69 -7.22
CA CYS A 192 -20.75 5.69 -7.93
C CYS A 192 -19.58 6.15 -7.08
N TYR A 193 -18.39 6.06 -7.61
CA TYR A 193 -17.15 6.56 -7.01
C TYR A 193 -16.29 7.30 -8.07
N PRO A 194 -15.35 8.17 -7.67
CA PRO A 194 -14.50 8.87 -8.60
C PRO A 194 -13.67 7.93 -9.50
N GLY A 195 -13.73 8.13 -10.83
CA GLY A 195 -13.00 7.32 -11.80
C GLY A 195 -13.66 6.00 -12.24
N GLN A 196 -14.86 5.67 -11.74
CA GLN A 196 -15.57 4.42 -12.08
C GLN A 196 -15.75 4.24 -13.59
N GLU A 197 -16.05 5.30 -14.35
CA GLU A 197 -16.22 5.22 -15.80
C GLU A 197 -14.94 4.72 -16.51
N ILE A 198 -13.79 5.16 -16.04
CA ILE A 198 -12.48 4.74 -16.58
C ILE A 198 -12.28 3.23 -16.31
N HIS A 199 -12.54 2.80 -15.06
CA HIS A 199 -12.42 1.39 -14.69
C HIS A 199 -13.39 0.50 -15.47
N ALA A 200 -14.63 0.94 -15.68
CA ALA A 200 -15.61 0.21 -16.48
C ALA A 200 -15.19 0.07 -17.96
N ARG A 201 -14.56 1.11 -18.53
CA ARG A 201 -14.01 1.03 -19.89
C ARG A 201 -12.84 0.08 -19.99
N LEU A 202 -11.95 0.06 -18.99
CA LEU A 202 -10.82 -0.87 -18.92
C LEU A 202 -11.29 -2.32 -18.82
N ASP A 203 -12.29 -2.57 -18.00
CA ASP A 203 -12.88 -3.90 -17.83
C ASP A 203 -13.54 -4.40 -19.13
N SER A 204 -14.24 -3.53 -19.86
CA SER A 204 -15.06 -3.94 -21.02
C SER A 204 -14.35 -3.91 -22.38
N ARG A 205 -13.31 -3.08 -22.57
CA ARG A 205 -12.79 -2.77 -23.91
C ARG A 205 -11.28 -2.74 -24.06
N ASN A 206 -10.57 -2.38 -22.98
CA ASN A 206 -9.12 -2.19 -22.99
C ASN A 206 -8.51 -2.73 -21.70
N PRO A 207 -8.21 -4.02 -21.61
CA PRO A 207 -7.57 -4.57 -20.43
C PRO A 207 -6.24 -3.84 -20.17
N VAL A 208 -5.90 -3.69 -18.92
CA VAL A 208 -4.60 -3.14 -18.52
C VAL A 208 -3.52 -4.11 -18.97
N THR A 209 -2.61 -3.62 -19.81
CA THR A 209 -1.50 -4.40 -20.38
C THR A 209 -0.20 -4.18 -19.63
N LYS A 210 -0.30 -3.60 -18.43
CA LYS A 210 0.84 -3.28 -17.57
C LYS A 210 0.65 -3.86 -16.20
N ARG A 211 1.74 -4.24 -15.58
CA ARG A 211 1.73 -4.77 -14.22
C ARG A 211 2.87 -4.25 -13.38
N LEU A 212 2.68 -4.30 -12.08
CA LEU A 212 3.72 -4.00 -11.12
C LEU A 212 4.69 -5.17 -11.00
N VAL A 213 5.98 -4.85 -11.02
CA VAL A 213 7.05 -5.82 -10.79
C VAL A 213 8.05 -5.28 -9.78
N ARG A 214 8.62 -6.17 -8.96
CA ARG A 214 9.80 -5.91 -8.17
C ARG A 214 11.04 -6.12 -9.05
N ILE A 215 11.97 -5.21 -8.93
CA ILE A 215 13.32 -5.32 -9.49
C ILE A 215 14.28 -5.54 -8.33
N ARG A 216 15.13 -6.55 -8.45
CA ARG A 216 16.28 -6.75 -7.57
C ARG A 216 17.55 -6.76 -8.39
N CYS A 217 18.55 -5.95 -8.02
CA CYS A 217 19.87 -6.00 -8.59
C CYS A 217 20.90 -5.45 -7.58
N GLU A 218 22.13 -5.97 -7.65
CA GLU A 218 23.20 -5.60 -6.72
C GLU A 218 23.81 -4.22 -7.01
N GLU A 219 23.55 -3.68 -8.21
CA GLU A 219 24.04 -2.37 -8.64
C GLU A 219 22.88 -1.45 -9.01
N GLU A 220 22.98 -0.18 -8.65
CA GLU A 220 21.99 0.81 -9.05
C GLU A 220 22.01 1.04 -10.55
N LEU A 221 20.86 0.88 -11.21
CA LEU A 221 20.73 1.07 -12.64
C LEU A 221 20.66 2.56 -12.99
N GLU A 222 21.60 3.05 -13.78
CA GLU A 222 21.60 4.43 -14.27
C GLU A 222 20.33 4.81 -15.04
N LYS A 223 19.71 3.84 -15.72
CA LYS A 223 18.52 4.04 -16.54
C LYS A 223 17.26 3.55 -15.87
N LYS A 224 16.30 4.44 -15.73
CA LYS A 224 14.94 4.10 -15.25
C LYS A 224 14.08 3.35 -16.28
N ARG A 225 14.61 3.02 -17.46
CA ARG A 225 13.91 2.25 -18.50
C ARG A 225 14.81 1.13 -19.00
N LEU A 226 14.30 -0.08 -18.89
CA LEU A 226 14.91 -1.27 -19.45
C LEU A 226 14.07 -1.73 -20.64
N ILE A 227 14.74 -2.21 -21.67
CA ILE A 227 14.11 -2.82 -22.84
C ILE A 227 14.60 -4.27 -22.85
N THR A 228 13.67 -5.20 -22.79
CA THR A 228 13.90 -6.65 -22.93
C THR A 228 13.40 -7.12 -24.29
N GLU A 229 13.66 -8.36 -24.64
CA GLU A 229 13.11 -8.97 -25.87
C GLU A 229 11.59 -9.01 -25.85
N ASP A 230 10.99 -9.19 -24.66
CA ASP A 230 9.57 -9.40 -24.45
C ASP A 230 8.78 -8.12 -24.14
N GLY A 231 9.45 -6.97 -23.93
CA GLY A 231 8.76 -5.73 -23.63
C GLY A 231 9.62 -4.69 -22.93
N LYS A 232 8.97 -3.73 -22.31
CA LYS A 232 9.61 -2.59 -21.64
C LYS A 232 9.28 -2.58 -20.15
N LEU A 233 10.26 -2.17 -19.36
CA LEU A 233 10.09 -1.87 -17.94
C LEU A 233 10.40 -0.39 -17.70
N LYS A 234 9.60 0.24 -16.87
CA LYS A 234 9.86 1.59 -16.36
C LYS A 234 9.98 1.54 -14.85
N ILE A 235 11.21 1.67 -14.34
CA ILE A 235 11.47 1.81 -12.91
C ILE A 235 11.00 3.19 -12.48
N PHE A 236 10.20 3.28 -11.42
CA PHE A 236 9.58 4.55 -11.00
C PHE A 236 9.79 4.84 -9.50
N THR A 237 10.20 3.84 -8.70
CA THR A 237 10.70 4.08 -7.34
C THR A 237 12.21 4.34 -7.36
N PRO A 238 12.78 4.97 -6.34
CA PRO A 238 14.21 4.87 -6.09
C PRO A 238 14.58 3.41 -5.77
N PHE A 239 15.84 3.07 -5.94
CA PHE A 239 16.41 1.88 -5.32
C PHE A 239 16.59 2.14 -3.84
N VAL A 240 16.19 1.18 -3.03
CA VAL A 240 16.53 1.13 -1.61
C VAL A 240 17.25 -0.19 -1.40
N ASP A 241 18.55 -0.10 -1.14
CA ASP A 241 19.48 -1.22 -1.21
C ASP A 241 19.40 -1.91 -2.61
N PHE A 242 18.95 -3.15 -2.68
CA PHE A 242 18.88 -3.93 -3.92
C PHE A 242 17.53 -3.87 -4.62
N PHE A 243 16.51 -3.22 -4.04
CA PHE A 243 15.14 -3.31 -4.51
C PHE A 243 14.60 -2.00 -5.08
N ALA A 244 13.84 -2.12 -6.16
CA ALA A 244 13.01 -1.07 -6.73
C ALA A 244 11.74 -1.68 -7.32
N HIS A 245 10.73 -0.84 -7.58
CA HIS A 245 9.55 -1.26 -8.33
C HIS A 245 9.51 -0.61 -9.71
N ALA A 246 8.97 -1.38 -10.65
CA ALA A 246 8.76 -0.95 -12.04
C ALA A 246 7.37 -1.31 -12.52
N ILE A 247 6.90 -0.56 -13.52
CA ILE A 247 5.76 -0.97 -14.34
C ILE A 247 6.32 -1.67 -15.60
N ALA A 248 5.91 -2.91 -15.80
CA ALA A 248 6.29 -3.74 -16.92
C ALA A 248 5.15 -3.90 -17.91
N ASP A 249 5.48 -4.00 -19.21
CA ASP A 249 4.54 -4.44 -20.23
C ASP A 249 4.19 -5.94 -19.99
N GLU A 250 3.00 -6.36 -20.40
CA GLU A 250 2.46 -7.72 -20.15
C GLU A 250 3.37 -8.84 -20.64
N GLY A 251 4.11 -8.63 -21.74
CA GLY A 251 5.01 -9.61 -22.32
C GLY A 251 6.29 -9.87 -21.50
N VAL A 252 6.66 -8.98 -20.59
CA VAL A 252 7.86 -9.17 -19.76
C VAL A 252 7.62 -10.33 -18.79
N VAL A 253 8.51 -11.32 -18.78
CA VAL A 253 8.39 -12.50 -17.91
C VAL A 253 9.25 -12.36 -16.66
N ASP A 254 8.85 -13.06 -15.59
CA ASP A 254 9.65 -13.17 -14.37
C ASP A 254 10.94 -13.95 -14.62
N GLY A 255 12.00 -13.56 -13.96
CA GLY A 255 13.30 -14.20 -14.08
C GLY A 255 14.46 -13.20 -14.04
N VAL A 256 15.63 -13.66 -14.39
CA VAL A 256 16.86 -12.84 -14.42
C VAL A 256 17.16 -12.46 -15.87
N ILE A 257 17.32 -11.15 -16.11
CA ILE A 257 17.80 -10.60 -17.36
C ILE A 257 19.19 -9.98 -17.17
N ASN A 258 20.06 -10.07 -18.18
CA ASN A 258 21.33 -9.34 -18.13
C ASN A 258 21.17 -8.00 -18.87
N HIS A 259 21.33 -6.90 -18.15
CA HIS A 259 21.34 -5.55 -18.72
C HIS A 259 22.73 -4.94 -18.61
N LYS A 260 23.47 -4.93 -19.73
CA LYS A 260 24.83 -4.35 -19.81
C LYS A 260 25.85 -4.92 -18.82
N GLY A 261 25.76 -6.20 -18.54
CA GLY A 261 26.64 -6.89 -17.59
C GLY A 261 26.09 -6.96 -16.16
N ILE A 262 24.97 -6.30 -15.87
CA ILE A 262 24.30 -6.33 -14.57
C ILE A 262 23.14 -7.32 -14.64
N ASP A 263 23.08 -8.26 -13.72
CA ASP A 263 21.99 -9.19 -13.59
C ASP A 263 20.83 -8.53 -12.83
N VAL A 264 19.66 -8.54 -13.44
CA VAL A 264 18.44 -7.91 -12.93
C VAL A 264 17.36 -8.98 -12.77
N GLU A 265 16.99 -9.27 -11.54
CA GLU A 265 15.89 -10.16 -11.22
C GLU A 265 14.56 -9.40 -11.28
N ILE A 266 13.57 -9.96 -11.98
CA ILE A 266 12.23 -9.42 -12.14
C ILE A 266 11.24 -10.39 -11.51
N THR A 267 10.38 -9.90 -10.63
CA THR A 267 9.33 -10.67 -9.96
C THR A 267 8.00 -9.92 -10.06
N THR A 268 6.97 -10.56 -10.60
CA THR A 268 5.62 -9.97 -10.66
C THR A 268 5.00 -9.85 -9.28
N ILE A 269 4.40 -8.70 -9.01
CA ILE A 269 3.61 -8.45 -7.80
C ILE A 269 2.14 -8.67 -8.15
N HIS A 270 1.55 -9.74 -7.63
CA HIS A 270 0.17 -10.11 -7.91
C HIS A 270 -0.84 -9.37 -7.04
N SER A 271 -0.50 -9.16 -5.78
CA SER A 271 -1.28 -8.37 -4.84
C SER A 271 -0.34 -7.47 -4.06
N ALA A 272 -0.65 -6.18 -4.00
CA ALA A 272 0.16 -5.20 -3.28
C ALA A 272 -0.53 -4.83 -1.97
N PHE A 273 0.19 -4.89 -0.86
CA PHE A 273 -0.27 -4.47 0.46
C PHE A 273 0.00 -2.99 0.74
#